data_8d0ce0ac280cf79a61334fef07e1935c
#
_entry.id   8d0ce0ac280cf79a61334fef07e1935c
#
_cell.length_a   1.000
_cell.length_b   1.000
_cell.length_c   1.000
_cell.angle_alpha   90.00
_cell.angle_beta   90.00
_cell.angle_gamma   90.00
#
_symmetry.space_group_name_H-M   'P 1'
#
loop_
_entity.id
_entity.type
_entity.pdbx_description
1 polymer ?
#
loop_
_entity_poly.entity_id
_entity_poly.type
_entity_poly.pdbx_seq_one_letter_code
_entity_poly.pdbx_strand_id
1 'polypeptide(L)'
;KIENLSADRQDRKSKIENKIVAMVGDASIVNGTSFEALNNLGLVKRQLLIVLNDNSMAIDATVGAVAKYFSRVRLSQTYEGLRKTTSNILEHMPVIGKSVDQTLERIKQSIRMVLPASQMFESLHIPYFGPVAGHDIGSLIELFEAMGHLNHPAILHVYTEKGKGFHPAGQGPSRFHSTGPFKINGDRVEEADGPSRRSFTSAFGEHLTELAGSDERIVAITSAMCDGTGLMEFSKKFPDRFYDV
;
A
#
# COMPACT_ATOMS: atom_id res chain seq x y z
N LYS A 1 21.52 5.72 34.16
CA LYS A 1 21.36 5.39 32.71
C LYS A 1 19.89 5.23 32.27
N ILE A 2 18.97 4.90 33.18
CA ILE A 2 17.52 4.74 32.90
C ILE A 2 16.80 6.10 32.94
N GLU A 3 17.24 7.04 33.77
CA GLU A 3 16.69 8.39 33.87
C GLU A 3 16.91 9.23 32.60
N ASN A 4 18.04 9.07 31.91
CA ASN A 4 18.31 9.76 30.65
C ASN A 4 17.44 9.26 29.47
N LEU A 5 17.01 7.99 29.50
CA LEU A 5 16.10 7.43 28.50
C LEU A 5 14.66 7.95 28.65
N SER A 6 14.25 8.33 29.87
CA SER A 6 12.92 8.88 30.11
C SER A 6 12.82 10.35 29.70
N ALA A 7 13.86 11.14 29.94
CA ALA A 7 13.94 12.54 29.55
C ALA A 7 13.98 12.66 27.99
N ASP A 8 14.77 11.83 27.32
CA ASP A 8 14.87 11.80 25.86
C ASP A 8 13.54 11.33 25.19
N ARG A 9 12.81 10.41 25.84
CA ARG A 9 11.46 10.01 25.41
C ARG A 9 10.42 11.12 25.59
N GLN A 10 10.53 11.94 26.63
CA GLN A 10 9.60 13.01 26.93
C GLN A 10 9.83 14.21 25.99
N ASP A 11 11.07 14.49 25.64
CA ASP A 11 11.44 15.53 24.68
C ASP A 11 11.07 15.10 23.24
N ARG A 12 11.18 13.81 22.90
CA ARG A 12 10.64 13.23 21.65
C ARG A 12 9.11 13.30 21.58
N LYS A 13 8.40 13.05 22.68
CA LYS A 13 6.94 13.19 22.74
C LYS A 13 6.48 14.62 22.47
N SER A 14 7.15 15.63 23.02
CA SER A 14 6.77 17.03 22.81
C SER A 14 7.00 17.51 21.37
N LYS A 15 7.94 16.89 20.63
CA LYS A 15 8.19 17.18 19.21
C LYS A 15 7.25 16.46 18.23
N ILE A 16 6.53 15.43 18.71
CA ILE A 16 5.57 14.64 17.88
C ILE A 16 4.14 15.14 18.08
N GLU A 17 3.88 15.99 19.04
CA GLU A 17 2.57 16.58 19.25
C GLU A 17 2.10 17.31 17.98
N ASN A 18 0.99 16.79 17.38
CA ASN A 18 0.32 17.26 16.17
C ASN A 18 0.86 16.75 14.82
N LYS A 19 1.60 15.65 14.77
CA LYS A 19 1.95 14.99 13.51
C LYS A 19 0.85 14.00 13.10
N ILE A 20 0.41 14.10 11.85
CA ILE A 20 -0.60 13.20 11.29
C ILE A 20 0.07 12.29 10.27
N VAL A 21 -0.15 10.99 10.41
CA VAL A 21 0.30 9.97 9.46
C VAL A 21 -0.91 9.14 9.03
N ALA A 22 -1.14 9.06 7.73
CA ALA A 22 -2.15 8.20 7.13
C ALA A 22 -1.45 7.05 6.38
N MET A 23 -1.70 5.81 6.78
CA MET A 23 -1.23 4.64 6.04
C MET A 23 -2.33 4.19 5.07
N VAL A 24 -1.98 4.12 3.79
CA VAL A 24 -2.91 3.81 2.69
C VAL A 24 -2.31 2.71 1.82
N GLY A 25 -3.09 1.66 1.53
CA GLY A 25 -2.67 0.62 0.58
C GLY A 25 -2.79 1.08 -0.88
N ASP A 26 -2.06 0.41 -1.75
CA ASP A 26 -2.06 0.66 -3.20
C ASP A 26 -3.45 0.51 -3.85
N ALA A 27 -4.24 -0.46 -3.40
CA ALA A 27 -5.63 -0.59 -3.82
C ALA A 27 -6.55 0.51 -3.26
N SER A 28 -6.26 0.99 -2.04
CA SER A 28 -7.09 2.01 -1.39
C SER A 28 -6.84 3.40 -1.96
N ILE A 29 -5.63 3.71 -2.41
CA ILE A 29 -5.32 5.04 -2.94
C ILE A 29 -5.99 5.31 -4.29
N VAL A 30 -6.39 4.26 -5.01
CA VAL A 30 -7.03 4.39 -6.34
C VAL A 30 -8.54 4.58 -6.29
N ASN A 31 -9.17 4.55 -5.12
CA ASN A 31 -10.60 4.80 -5.01
C ASN A 31 -10.95 6.30 -5.04
N GLY A 32 -12.21 6.62 -5.37
CA GLY A 32 -12.68 8.00 -5.52
C GLY A 32 -12.50 8.85 -4.28
N THR A 33 -12.73 8.31 -3.08
CA THR A 33 -12.56 9.02 -1.80
C THR A 33 -11.10 9.43 -1.57
N SER A 34 -10.16 8.56 -1.92
CA SER A 34 -8.73 8.88 -1.83
C SER A 34 -8.32 9.96 -2.81
N PHE A 35 -8.85 9.92 -4.04
CA PHE A 35 -8.60 10.97 -5.03
C PHE A 35 -9.17 12.33 -4.58
N GLU A 36 -10.35 12.35 -3.98
CA GLU A 36 -10.92 13.57 -3.41
C GLU A 36 -10.04 14.12 -2.27
N ALA A 37 -9.57 13.24 -1.38
CA ALA A 37 -8.65 13.63 -0.32
C ALA A 37 -7.34 14.19 -0.87
N LEU A 38 -6.72 13.55 -1.88
CA LEU A 38 -5.51 14.02 -2.54
C LEU A 38 -5.71 15.37 -3.21
N ASN A 39 -6.86 15.60 -3.87
CA ASN A 39 -7.19 16.86 -4.49
C ASN A 39 -7.23 18.02 -3.47
N ASN A 40 -7.76 17.77 -2.28
CA ASN A 40 -7.79 18.76 -1.19
C ASN A 40 -6.43 18.90 -0.49
N LEU A 41 -5.65 17.84 -0.43
CA LEU A 41 -4.37 17.80 0.29
C LEU A 41 -3.34 18.77 -0.27
N GLY A 42 -3.32 18.98 -1.59
CA GLY A 42 -2.45 19.96 -2.25
C GLY A 42 -2.61 21.40 -1.76
N LEU A 43 -3.74 21.71 -1.11
CA LEU A 43 -4.03 23.03 -0.53
C LEU A 43 -3.66 23.13 0.98
N VAL A 44 -3.37 22.01 1.62
CA VAL A 44 -3.07 21.95 3.06
C VAL A 44 -1.65 22.45 3.34
N LYS A 45 -1.52 23.40 4.27
CA LYS A 45 -0.22 23.97 4.69
C LYS A 45 0.19 23.45 6.08
N ARG A 46 -0.09 22.20 6.35
CA ARG A 46 0.26 21.52 7.62
C ARG A 46 0.90 20.17 7.31
N GLN A 47 1.68 19.68 8.26
CA GLN A 47 2.26 18.34 8.12
C GLN A 47 1.15 17.29 8.07
N LEU A 48 1.19 16.46 7.03
CA LEU A 48 0.47 15.20 6.90
C LEU A 48 1.33 14.27 6.06
N LEU A 49 1.72 13.14 6.62
CA LEU A 49 2.49 12.13 5.91
C LEU A 49 1.55 11.00 5.45
N ILE A 50 1.44 10.80 4.14
CA ILE A 50 0.81 9.62 3.59
C ILE A 50 1.89 8.56 3.38
N VAL A 51 1.75 7.43 4.06
CA VAL A 51 2.56 6.24 3.81
C VAL A 51 1.78 5.35 2.84
N LEU A 52 2.19 5.38 1.58
CA LEU A 52 1.63 4.51 0.56
C LEU A 52 2.31 3.15 0.63
N ASN A 53 1.61 2.16 1.18
CA ASN A 53 2.08 0.78 1.26
C ASN A 53 1.68 0.03 -0.02
N ASP A 54 2.64 -0.15 -0.91
CA ASP A 54 2.47 -0.87 -2.17
C ASP A 54 2.98 -2.31 -2.03
N ASN A 55 2.09 -3.26 -2.11
CA ASN A 55 2.39 -4.69 -2.20
C ASN A 55 1.77 -5.35 -3.45
N SER A 56 1.22 -4.56 -4.36
CA SER A 56 0.56 -4.98 -5.62
C SER A 56 -0.73 -5.76 -5.46
N MET A 57 -1.27 -5.79 -4.28
CA MET A 57 -2.44 -6.62 -3.99
C MET A 57 -3.45 -5.84 -3.15
N ALA A 58 -4.70 -5.93 -3.60
CA ALA A 58 -5.85 -5.73 -2.74
C ALA A 58 -6.08 -7.03 -1.93
N ILE A 59 -7.24 -7.63 -2.01
CA ILE A 59 -7.47 -9.04 -1.64
C ILE A 59 -6.88 -9.91 -2.75
N ASP A 60 -7.27 -9.66 -4.01
CA ASP A 60 -6.67 -10.20 -5.22
C ASP A 60 -5.72 -9.17 -5.89
N ALA A 61 -5.22 -9.46 -7.09
CA ALA A 61 -4.36 -8.53 -7.83
C ALA A 61 -5.12 -7.25 -8.19
N THR A 62 -4.51 -6.10 -7.93
CA THR A 62 -5.11 -4.80 -8.23
C THR A 62 -5.21 -4.59 -9.75
N VAL A 63 -6.35 -4.12 -10.24
CA VAL A 63 -6.62 -3.84 -11.66
C VAL A 63 -6.75 -2.33 -11.93
N GLY A 64 -6.72 -1.94 -13.21
CA GLY A 64 -6.91 -0.55 -13.63
C GLY A 64 -5.63 0.18 -14.02
N ALA A 65 -5.79 1.41 -14.53
CA ALA A 65 -4.69 2.19 -15.09
C ALA A 65 -3.70 2.67 -14.04
N VAL A 66 -4.19 3.06 -12.85
CA VAL A 66 -3.34 3.52 -11.74
C VAL A 66 -2.57 2.35 -11.13
N ALA A 67 -3.19 1.18 -11.00
CA ALA A 67 -2.50 -0.05 -10.58
C ALA A 67 -1.38 -0.43 -11.56
N LYS A 68 -1.64 -0.36 -12.88
CA LYS A 68 -0.61 -0.56 -13.91
C LYS A 68 0.50 0.48 -13.83
N TYR A 69 0.19 1.71 -13.48
CA TYR A 69 1.17 2.76 -13.27
C TYR A 69 2.10 2.44 -12.09
N PHE A 70 1.58 2.09 -10.91
CA PHE A 70 2.39 1.66 -9.78
C PHE A 70 3.19 0.40 -10.09
N SER A 71 2.62 -0.57 -10.81
CA SER A 71 3.33 -1.77 -11.26
C SER A 71 4.54 -1.45 -12.12
N ARG A 72 4.44 -0.49 -13.05
CA ARG A 72 5.58 -0.04 -13.86
C ARG A 72 6.67 0.61 -13.04
N VAL A 73 6.28 1.44 -12.07
CA VAL A 73 7.23 2.06 -11.13
C VAL A 73 8.02 0.99 -10.38
N ARG A 74 7.34 -0.01 -9.87
CA ARG A 74 7.95 -1.12 -9.16
C ARG A 74 8.87 -1.96 -10.03
N LEU A 75 8.44 -2.35 -11.24
CA LEU A 75 9.24 -3.16 -12.17
C LEU A 75 10.51 -2.44 -12.65
N SER A 76 10.55 -1.12 -12.59
CA SER A 76 11.73 -0.33 -12.90
C SER A 76 12.77 -0.32 -11.76
N GLN A 77 12.45 -0.86 -10.59
CA GLN A 77 13.30 -0.82 -9.40
C GLN A 77 13.85 -2.21 -9.06
N THR A 78 15.15 -2.28 -8.86
CA THR A 78 15.82 -3.41 -8.22
C THR A 78 15.90 -3.15 -6.70
N TYR A 79 16.16 -4.19 -5.90
CA TYR A 79 16.40 -4.03 -4.46
C TYR A 79 17.54 -3.04 -4.17
N GLU A 80 18.63 -3.09 -4.95
CA GLU A 80 19.72 -2.14 -4.85
C GLU A 80 19.26 -0.71 -5.21
N GLY A 81 18.39 -0.58 -6.23
CA GLY A 81 17.79 0.69 -6.60
C GLY A 81 16.94 1.29 -5.48
N LEU A 82 16.13 0.48 -4.81
CA LEU A 82 15.33 0.91 -3.63
C LEU A 82 16.22 1.41 -2.50
N ARG A 83 17.29 0.69 -2.18
CA ARG A 83 18.25 1.07 -1.14
C ARG A 83 18.97 2.38 -1.49
N LYS A 84 19.38 2.53 -2.74
CA LYS A 84 20.01 3.76 -3.24
C LYS A 84 19.04 4.95 -3.20
N THR A 85 17.77 4.73 -3.52
CA THR A 85 16.72 5.76 -3.39
C THR A 85 16.57 6.21 -1.93
N THR A 86 16.57 5.28 -0.98
CA THR A 86 16.50 5.59 0.45
C THR A 86 17.69 6.45 0.89
N SER A 87 18.92 6.06 0.55
CA SER A 87 20.13 6.84 0.87
C SER A 87 20.06 8.24 0.27
N ASN A 88 19.66 8.38 -0.98
CA ASN A 88 19.52 9.68 -1.64
C ASN A 88 18.49 10.58 -0.95
N ILE A 89 17.36 10.02 -0.50
CA ILE A 89 16.35 10.79 0.23
C ILE A 89 16.95 11.29 1.54
N LEU A 90 17.61 10.43 2.31
CA LEU A 90 18.20 10.78 3.61
C LEU A 90 19.31 11.82 3.47
N GLU A 91 20.19 11.70 2.48
CA GLU A 91 21.28 12.66 2.22
C GLU A 91 20.78 14.07 1.90
N HIS A 92 19.59 14.19 1.27
CA HIS A 92 19.02 15.47 0.86
C HIS A 92 17.94 16.01 1.81
N MET A 93 17.58 15.25 2.86
CA MET A 93 16.66 15.74 3.88
C MET A 93 17.31 16.85 4.73
N PRO A 94 16.53 17.89 5.11
CA PRO A 94 17.08 18.98 5.90
C PRO A 94 17.52 18.48 7.27
N VAL A 95 18.83 18.57 7.55
CA VAL A 95 19.34 18.51 8.90
C VAL A 95 18.85 19.77 9.64
N ILE A 96 18.37 19.58 10.87
CA ILE A 96 17.79 20.62 11.75
C ILE A 96 18.57 21.94 11.62
N GLY A 97 17.89 23.00 11.14
CA GLY A 97 18.41 24.38 11.18
C GLY A 97 18.59 25.10 9.83
N LYS A 98 18.34 24.50 8.70
CA LYS A 98 18.33 25.20 7.38
C LYS A 98 16.91 25.36 6.85
N SER A 99 16.66 26.48 6.15
CA SER A 99 15.32 26.79 5.62
C SER A 99 14.77 25.65 4.75
N VAL A 100 13.63 25.11 5.17
CA VAL A 100 12.97 23.93 4.58
C VAL A 100 12.68 24.11 3.06
N ASP A 101 12.36 25.34 2.62
CA ASP A 101 11.99 25.62 1.23
C ASP A 101 13.12 25.38 0.21
N GLN A 102 14.35 25.77 0.53
CA GLN A 102 15.49 25.57 -0.39
C GLN A 102 15.91 24.09 -0.50
N THR A 103 15.71 23.33 0.56
CA THR A 103 16.04 21.91 0.60
C THR A 103 14.99 21.10 -0.16
N LEU A 104 13.71 21.49 -0.08
CA LEU A 104 12.63 20.87 -0.86
C LEU A 104 12.86 20.98 -2.37
N GLU A 105 13.31 22.14 -2.86
CA GLU A 105 13.64 22.33 -4.28
C GLU A 105 14.80 21.43 -4.72
N ARG A 106 15.81 21.24 -3.88
CA ARG A 106 16.95 20.33 -4.17
C ARG A 106 16.51 18.87 -4.18
N ILE A 107 15.65 18.45 -3.23
CA ILE A 107 15.09 17.11 -3.19
C ILE A 107 14.22 16.85 -4.41
N LYS A 108 13.34 17.79 -4.79
CA LYS A 108 12.53 17.72 -6.01
C LYS A 108 13.41 17.57 -7.26
N GLN A 109 14.51 18.30 -7.36
CA GLN A 109 15.43 18.20 -8.50
C GLN A 109 16.17 16.85 -8.55
N SER A 110 16.57 16.30 -7.39
CA SER A 110 17.26 15.00 -7.32
C SER A 110 16.33 13.84 -7.65
N ILE A 111 15.06 13.91 -7.25
CA ILE A 111 14.05 12.87 -7.49
C ILE A 111 13.45 12.96 -8.90
N ARG A 112 13.30 14.17 -9.46
CA ARG A 112 12.82 14.39 -10.84
C ARG A 112 13.61 13.64 -11.91
N MET A 113 14.87 13.33 -11.67
CA MET A 113 15.71 12.65 -12.65
C MET A 113 15.47 11.13 -12.75
N VAL A 114 14.69 10.52 -11.86
CA VAL A 114 14.72 9.05 -11.74
C VAL A 114 13.37 8.34 -11.92
N LEU A 115 12.18 8.96 -11.69
CA LEU A 115 10.93 8.19 -11.69
C LEU A 115 9.71 8.92 -12.27
N PRO A 116 8.96 8.28 -13.21
CA PRO A 116 7.64 8.74 -13.67
C PRO A 116 6.58 8.83 -12.56
N ALA A 117 6.77 8.09 -11.46
CA ALA A 117 5.82 8.01 -10.35
C ALA A 117 5.60 9.33 -9.60
N SER A 118 6.60 10.19 -9.57
CA SER A 118 6.49 11.49 -8.90
C SER A 118 5.48 12.41 -9.60
N GLN A 119 5.33 12.30 -10.92
CA GLN A 119 4.59 13.26 -11.74
C GLN A 119 3.12 13.40 -11.34
N MET A 120 2.45 12.29 -11.00
CA MET A 120 1.03 12.31 -10.61
C MET A 120 0.80 13.13 -9.33
N PHE A 121 1.60 12.89 -8.30
CA PHE A 121 1.45 13.55 -7.00
C PHE A 121 2.04 14.96 -7.00
N GLU A 122 3.14 15.17 -7.72
CA GLU A 122 3.74 16.50 -7.89
C GLU A 122 2.82 17.45 -8.64
N SER A 123 2.02 16.97 -9.60
CA SER A 123 0.99 17.76 -10.28
C SER A 123 -0.09 18.26 -9.32
N LEU A 124 -0.29 17.57 -8.20
CA LEU A 124 -1.19 17.96 -7.11
C LEU A 124 -0.45 18.79 -6.03
N HIS A 125 0.78 19.21 -6.27
CA HIS A 125 1.65 19.90 -5.30
C HIS A 125 1.95 19.10 -4.03
N ILE A 126 1.92 17.77 -4.11
CA ILE A 126 2.25 16.88 -3.01
C ILE A 126 3.62 16.23 -3.29
N PRO A 127 4.68 16.58 -2.54
CA PRO A 127 5.98 15.93 -2.69
C PRO A 127 5.90 14.44 -2.48
N TYR A 128 6.54 13.69 -3.38
CA TYR A 128 6.57 12.24 -3.37
C TYR A 128 8.00 11.75 -3.13
N PHE A 129 8.13 10.79 -2.22
CA PHE A 129 9.38 10.15 -1.84
C PHE A 129 9.27 8.64 -2.01
N GLY A 130 10.21 8.03 -2.70
CA GLY A 130 10.24 6.58 -2.88
C GLY A 130 10.21 6.15 -4.36
N PRO A 131 9.94 4.86 -4.61
CA PRO A 131 9.66 3.83 -3.61
C PRO A 131 10.88 3.45 -2.77
N VAL A 132 10.65 3.06 -1.52
CA VAL A 132 11.67 2.60 -0.58
C VAL A 132 11.37 1.18 -0.10
N ALA A 133 12.38 0.46 0.40
CA ALA A 133 12.21 -0.91 0.88
C ALA A 133 11.46 -0.94 2.22
N GLY A 134 10.22 -1.46 2.23
CA GLY A 134 9.37 -1.52 3.40
C GLY A 134 9.73 -2.60 4.42
N HIS A 135 10.66 -3.48 4.09
CA HIS A 135 11.19 -4.50 5.01
C HIS A 135 12.53 -4.11 5.63
N ASP A 136 13.09 -2.97 5.25
CA ASP A 136 14.28 -2.39 5.88
C ASP A 136 13.85 -1.42 6.99
N ILE A 137 13.64 -1.98 8.19
CA ILE A 137 13.12 -1.23 9.35
C ILE A 137 14.09 -0.12 9.77
N GLY A 138 15.41 -0.34 9.66
CA GLY A 138 16.41 0.67 9.98
C GLY A 138 16.24 1.93 9.13
N SER A 139 16.23 1.74 7.82
CA SER A 139 16.01 2.83 6.85
C SER A 139 14.64 3.51 7.02
N LEU A 140 13.60 2.76 7.35
CA LEU A 140 12.27 3.35 7.59
C LEU A 140 12.25 4.24 8.83
N ILE A 141 12.93 3.86 9.93
CA ILE A 141 13.04 4.69 11.13
C ILE A 141 13.70 6.02 10.80
N GLU A 142 14.85 6.00 10.11
CA GLU A 142 15.56 7.20 9.68
C GLU A 142 14.70 8.10 8.78
N LEU A 143 13.96 7.52 7.84
CA LEU A 143 13.05 8.25 6.96
C LEU A 143 11.90 8.90 7.73
N PHE A 144 11.27 8.20 8.66
CA PHE A 144 10.21 8.76 9.47
C PHE A 144 10.70 9.87 10.41
N GLU A 145 11.88 9.74 10.98
CA GLU A 145 12.51 10.79 11.77
C GLU A 145 12.76 12.04 10.91
N ALA A 146 13.35 11.87 9.73
CA ALA A 146 13.60 12.97 8.80
C ALA A 146 12.29 13.64 8.31
N MET A 147 11.29 12.86 7.94
CA MET A 147 9.98 13.36 7.48
C MET A 147 9.14 13.98 8.59
N GLY A 148 9.40 13.62 9.84
CA GLY A 148 8.78 14.25 11.01
C GLY A 148 9.04 15.75 11.10
N HIS A 149 10.05 16.29 10.43
CA HIS A 149 10.38 17.70 10.37
C HIS A 149 9.70 18.47 9.23
N LEU A 150 9.01 17.78 8.33
CA LEU A 150 8.25 18.45 7.26
C LEU A 150 7.08 19.25 7.88
N ASN A 151 6.76 20.38 7.29
CA ASN A 151 5.66 21.26 7.68
C ASN A 151 4.54 21.35 6.63
N HIS A 152 4.56 20.47 5.66
CA HIS A 152 3.62 20.36 4.55
C HIS A 152 3.27 18.88 4.31
N PRO A 153 2.20 18.59 3.55
CA PRO A 153 1.88 17.22 3.15
C PRO A 153 2.99 16.57 2.32
N ALA A 154 3.15 15.27 2.48
CA ALA A 154 4.08 14.48 1.65
C ALA A 154 3.60 13.03 1.53
N ILE A 155 4.05 12.33 0.48
CA ILE A 155 3.83 10.91 0.28
C ILE A 155 5.16 10.18 0.41
N LEU A 156 5.21 9.15 1.26
CA LEU A 156 6.27 8.16 1.31
C LEU A 156 5.74 6.86 0.69
N HIS A 157 6.25 6.50 -0.47
CA HIS A 157 5.90 5.23 -1.13
C HIS A 157 6.82 4.13 -0.60
N VAL A 158 6.20 3.16 0.07
CA VAL A 158 6.88 2.04 0.71
C VAL A 158 6.49 0.76 -0.02
N TYR A 159 7.49 0.06 -0.56
CA TYR A 159 7.27 -1.22 -1.22
C TYR A 159 7.40 -2.38 -0.25
N THR A 160 6.37 -3.20 -0.16
CA THR A 160 6.34 -4.39 0.70
C THR A 160 6.00 -5.65 -0.09
N GLU A 161 6.28 -6.80 0.49
CA GLU A 161 5.92 -8.12 -0.01
C GLU A 161 4.89 -8.74 0.94
N LYS A 162 3.68 -8.98 0.43
CA LYS A 162 2.60 -9.57 1.23
C LYS A 162 2.96 -11.01 1.61
N GLY A 163 2.86 -11.34 2.91
CA GLY A 163 3.26 -12.65 3.43
C GLY A 163 4.75 -12.81 3.74
N LYS A 164 5.56 -11.74 3.65
CA LYS A 164 6.98 -11.75 3.99
C LYS A 164 7.24 -12.33 5.37
N GLY A 165 8.18 -13.29 5.45
CA GLY A 165 8.53 -13.98 6.68
C GLY A 165 7.69 -15.21 7.00
N PHE A 166 6.62 -15.48 6.23
CA PHE A 166 5.84 -16.70 6.34
C PHE A 166 5.66 -17.33 4.95
N HIS A 167 6.47 -18.35 4.65
CA HIS A 167 6.57 -18.94 3.32
C HIS A 167 5.23 -19.37 2.70
N PRO A 168 4.29 -20.02 3.43
CA PRO A 168 2.99 -20.37 2.88
C PRO A 168 2.16 -19.14 2.44
N ALA A 169 2.25 -18.03 3.17
CA ALA A 169 1.56 -16.80 2.81
C ALA A 169 2.22 -16.10 1.62
N GLY A 170 3.53 -16.23 1.44
CA GLY A 170 4.24 -15.75 0.25
C GLY A 170 3.81 -16.47 -1.03
N GLN A 171 3.50 -17.77 -0.94
CA GLN A 171 3.02 -18.57 -2.08
C GLN A 171 1.55 -18.37 -2.43
N GLY A 172 0.71 -18.03 -1.44
CA GLY A 172 -0.73 -17.83 -1.62
C GLY A 172 -1.27 -16.65 -0.82
N PRO A 173 -0.83 -15.41 -1.13
CA PRO A 173 -1.12 -14.26 -0.28
C PRO A 173 -2.62 -13.92 -0.18
N SER A 174 -3.42 -14.19 -1.20
CA SER A 174 -4.89 -14.00 -1.15
C SER A 174 -5.54 -14.92 -0.12
N ARG A 175 -5.12 -16.18 -0.05
CA ARG A 175 -5.60 -17.15 0.95
C ARG A 175 -5.37 -16.67 2.38
N PHE A 176 -4.25 -15.98 2.64
CA PHE A 176 -3.88 -15.49 3.97
C PHE A 176 -4.34 -14.06 4.26
N HIS A 177 -5.15 -13.47 3.39
CA HIS A 177 -5.70 -12.14 3.64
C HIS A 177 -6.71 -12.14 4.81
N SER A 178 -7.54 -13.18 4.88
CA SER A 178 -8.52 -13.36 5.95
C SER A 178 -8.72 -14.86 6.21
N THR A 179 -7.84 -15.43 7.02
CA THR A 179 -7.86 -16.86 7.34
C THR A 179 -8.63 -17.16 8.64
N GLY A 180 -9.36 -18.28 8.63
CA GLY A 180 -9.81 -18.92 9.86
C GLY A 180 -8.63 -19.51 10.66
N PRO A 181 -8.90 -20.16 11.81
CA PRO A 181 -7.89 -20.87 12.57
C PRO A 181 -7.23 -21.96 11.71
N PHE A 182 -5.91 -22.06 11.78
CA PHE A 182 -5.14 -23.08 11.07
C PHE A 182 -4.02 -23.64 11.95
N LYS A 183 -3.52 -24.81 11.61
CA LYS A 183 -2.33 -25.43 12.21
C LYS A 183 -1.17 -25.37 11.23
N ILE A 184 0.03 -25.19 11.77
CA ILE A 184 1.26 -25.24 11.00
C ILE A 184 1.93 -26.59 11.28
N ASN A 185 2.18 -27.35 10.22
CA ASN A 185 2.90 -28.62 10.27
C ASN A 185 4.07 -28.56 9.28
N GLY A 186 5.24 -28.13 9.78
CA GLY A 186 6.39 -27.76 8.93
C GLY A 186 6.04 -26.60 7.99
N ASP A 187 6.16 -26.81 6.67
CA ASP A 187 5.79 -25.82 5.64
C ASP A 187 4.32 -25.95 5.18
N ARG A 188 3.55 -26.85 5.78
CA ARG A 188 2.14 -27.07 5.42
C ARG A 188 1.22 -26.34 6.38
N VAL A 189 0.19 -25.74 5.81
CA VAL A 189 -0.91 -25.11 6.56
C VAL A 189 -2.14 -25.98 6.40
N GLU A 190 -2.60 -26.52 7.52
CA GLU A 190 -3.82 -27.33 7.62
C GLU A 190 -4.90 -26.43 8.25
N GLU A 191 -6.02 -26.28 7.55
CA GLU A 191 -7.17 -25.59 8.13
C GLU A 191 -7.67 -26.39 9.34
N ALA A 192 -8.04 -25.69 10.41
CA ALA A 192 -8.60 -26.36 11.57
C ALA A 192 -9.96 -26.95 11.18
N ASP A 193 -10.13 -28.27 11.39
CA ASP A 193 -11.38 -28.98 11.15
C ASP A 193 -12.53 -28.30 11.90
N GLY A 194 -13.28 -27.47 11.19
CA GLY A 194 -14.57 -26.95 11.64
C GLY A 194 -15.68 -27.56 10.78
N PRO A 195 -16.91 -27.66 11.27
CA PRO A 195 -18.01 -28.09 10.44
C PRO A 195 -18.08 -27.14 9.24
N SER A 196 -17.83 -27.66 8.03
CA SER A 196 -18.00 -26.95 6.76
C SER A 196 -19.47 -26.57 6.61
N ARG A 197 -19.86 -25.46 7.21
CA ARG A 197 -21.19 -24.89 6.98
C ARG A 197 -21.15 -24.16 5.65
N ARG A 198 -22.12 -24.47 4.80
CA ARG A 198 -22.33 -23.72 3.55
C ARG A 198 -22.46 -22.24 3.89
N SER A 199 -21.56 -21.43 3.38
CA SER A 199 -21.59 -19.97 3.60
C SER A 199 -22.63 -19.30 2.71
N PHE A 200 -23.07 -18.10 3.08
CA PHE A 200 -23.90 -17.29 2.19
C PHE A 200 -23.19 -16.98 0.87
N THR A 201 -21.88 -16.75 0.92
CA THR A 201 -21.03 -16.50 -0.25
C THR A 201 -21.07 -17.69 -1.23
N SER A 202 -20.88 -18.92 -0.73
CA SER A 202 -20.94 -20.11 -1.62
C SER A 202 -22.33 -20.35 -2.19
N ALA A 203 -23.38 -20.17 -1.36
CA ALA A 203 -24.75 -20.28 -1.83
C ALA A 203 -25.08 -19.23 -2.92
N PHE A 204 -24.65 -17.99 -2.72
CA PHE A 204 -24.82 -16.92 -3.69
C PHE A 204 -24.11 -17.24 -5.01
N GLY A 205 -22.81 -17.59 -4.95
CA GLY A 205 -22.01 -17.85 -6.15
C GLY A 205 -22.52 -19.02 -6.98
N GLU A 206 -22.94 -20.12 -6.31
CA GLU A 206 -23.54 -21.29 -6.97
C GLU A 206 -24.84 -20.91 -7.70
N HIS A 207 -25.78 -20.26 -7.01
CA HIS A 207 -27.08 -19.91 -7.61
C HIS A 207 -26.96 -18.84 -8.68
N LEU A 208 -26.07 -17.85 -8.50
CA LEU A 208 -25.82 -16.85 -9.55
C LEU A 208 -25.25 -17.49 -10.82
N THR A 209 -24.30 -18.43 -10.65
CA THR A 209 -23.70 -19.16 -11.77
C THR A 209 -24.74 -20.07 -12.49
N GLU A 210 -25.65 -20.67 -11.73
CA GLU A 210 -26.76 -21.48 -12.26
C GLU A 210 -27.75 -20.60 -13.06
N LEU A 211 -28.21 -19.48 -12.49
CA LEU A 211 -29.10 -18.54 -13.13
C LEU A 211 -28.49 -17.95 -14.43
N ALA A 212 -27.22 -17.59 -14.39
CA ALA A 212 -26.51 -17.08 -15.56
C ALA A 212 -26.37 -18.12 -16.70
N GLY A 213 -26.52 -19.40 -16.39
CA GLY A 213 -26.60 -20.47 -17.39
C GLY A 213 -27.88 -20.45 -18.18
N SER A 214 -28.98 -19.92 -17.62
CA SER A 214 -30.29 -19.82 -18.26
C SER A 214 -30.62 -18.40 -18.72
N ASP A 215 -29.94 -17.37 -18.25
CA ASP A 215 -30.16 -15.98 -18.65
C ASP A 215 -28.83 -15.30 -19.00
N GLU A 216 -28.63 -15.04 -20.30
CA GLU A 216 -27.40 -14.42 -20.82
C GLU A 216 -27.24 -12.92 -20.43
N ARG A 217 -28.28 -12.28 -19.94
CA ARG A 217 -28.26 -10.87 -19.50
C ARG A 217 -27.58 -10.68 -18.16
N ILE A 218 -27.35 -11.76 -17.40
CA ILE A 218 -26.70 -11.72 -16.11
C ILE A 218 -25.20 -11.52 -16.31
N VAL A 219 -24.67 -10.44 -15.72
CA VAL A 219 -23.26 -10.12 -15.63
C VAL A 219 -22.85 -10.01 -14.17
N ALA A 220 -21.59 -10.27 -13.85
CA ALA A 220 -21.05 -10.11 -12.52
C ALA A 220 -19.90 -9.08 -12.52
N ILE A 221 -19.92 -8.20 -11.54
CA ILE A 221 -18.90 -7.17 -11.34
C ILE A 221 -18.37 -7.27 -9.92
N THR A 222 -17.06 -7.26 -9.75
CA THR A 222 -16.40 -7.23 -8.45
C THR A 222 -15.22 -6.24 -8.48
N SER A 223 -14.66 -5.94 -7.32
CA SER A 223 -13.50 -5.07 -7.20
C SER A 223 -12.41 -5.79 -6.40
N ALA A 224 -11.54 -6.51 -7.12
CA ALA A 224 -10.42 -7.31 -6.57
C ALA A 224 -10.85 -8.27 -5.43
N MET A 225 -12.06 -8.84 -5.51
CA MET A 225 -12.63 -9.74 -4.49
C MET A 225 -13.36 -10.93 -5.10
N CYS A 226 -12.87 -11.50 -6.18
CA CYS A 226 -13.53 -12.57 -6.92
C CYS A 226 -13.81 -13.79 -6.03
N ASP A 227 -12.82 -14.24 -5.25
CA ASP A 227 -12.97 -15.36 -4.32
C ASP A 227 -13.87 -14.98 -3.12
N GLY A 228 -13.62 -13.83 -2.51
CA GLY A 228 -14.37 -13.36 -1.34
C GLY A 228 -15.86 -13.14 -1.57
N THR A 229 -16.27 -12.89 -2.81
CA THR A 229 -17.67 -12.73 -3.22
C THR A 229 -18.30 -14.01 -3.76
N GLY A 230 -17.53 -15.11 -3.89
CA GLY A 230 -18.00 -16.39 -4.41
C GLY A 230 -18.13 -16.43 -5.93
N LEU A 231 -17.52 -15.50 -6.65
CA LEU A 231 -17.66 -15.37 -8.11
C LEU A 231 -16.63 -16.18 -8.92
N MET A 232 -15.77 -16.96 -8.27
CA MET A 232 -14.72 -17.75 -8.93
C MET A 232 -15.27 -18.70 -10.01
N GLU A 233 -16.38 -19.42 -9.73
CA GLU A 233 -16.98 -20.32 -10.70
C GLU A 233 -17.69 -19.56 -11.83
N PHE A 234 -18.33 -18.43 -11.50
CA PHE A 234 -18.93 -17.54 -12.49
C PHE A 234 -17.86 -17.03 -13.48
N SER A 235 -16.74 -16.53 -12.96
CA SER A 235 -15.66 -15.96 -13.79
C SER A 235 -15.04 -16.98 -14.73
N LYS A 236 -14.91 -18.25 -14.31
CA LYS A 236 -14.41 -19.34 -15.14
C LYS A 236 -15.40 -19.75 -16.22
N LYS A 237 -16.70 -19.82 -15.86
CA LYS A 237 -17.75 -20.32 -16.76
C LYS A 237 -18.23 -19.26 -17.75
N PHE A 238 -18.21 -17.98 -17.35
CA PHE A 238 -18.72 -16.86 -18.14
C PHE A 238 -17.72 -15.69 -18.18
N PRO A 239 -16.49 -15.88 -18.69
CA PRO A 239 -15.42 -14.86 -18.65
C PRO A 239 -15.82 -13.56 -19.38
N ASP A 240 -16.62 -13.62 -20.43
CA ASP A 240 -17.08 -12.44 -21.19
C ASP A 240 -18.18 -11.64 -20.47
N ARG A 241 -18.70 -12.17 -19.36
CA ARG A 241 -19.74 -11.55 -18.53
C ARG A 241 -19.27 -11.28 -17.11
N PHE A 242 -17.96 -11.44 -16.85
CA PHE A 242 -17.33 -11.17 -15.58
C PHE A 242 -16.39 -9.97 -15.71
N TYR A 243 -16.54 -9.01 -14.80
CA TYR A 243 -15.73 -7.79 -14.77
C TYR A 243 -15.11 -7.61 -13.38
N ASP A 244 -13.79 -7.54 -13.35
CA ASP A 244 -13.04 -7.13 -12.15
C ASP A 244 -12.51 -5.71 -12.37
N VAL A 245 -12.84 -4.78 -11.44
CA VAL A 245 -12.63 -3.33 -11.60
C VAL A 245 -11.84 -2.71 -10.45
#